data_3101489c2803511446f8d207bffe5662
#
_entry.id   3101489c2803511446f8d207bffe5662
#
_cell.length_a   1.000
_cell.length_b   1.000
_cell.length_c   1.000
_cell.angle_alpha   90.00
_cell.angle_beta   90.00
_cell.angle_gamma   90.00
#
_symmetry.space_group_name_H-M   'P 1'
#
loop_
_entity.id
_entity.type
_entity.pdbx_description
1 polymer ?
#
loop_
_entity_poly.entity_id
_entity_poly.type
_entity_poly.pdbx_seq_one_letter_code
_entity_poly.pdbx_strand_id
1 'polypeptide(L)'
;MVAEVTVVGDAVHVDRVVAAVDCGPFVNPLHVERQVESGVVWALATVFFGEITIAGGRVQQSSYGDYAVPRLRDMPRVETHILPATVAQPSGIGEAPVPPLAPAVLSAVFAATGRRLPVRPGDLA
;
A
#
# COMPACT_ATOMS: atom_id res chain seq x y z
N MET A 1 8.07 -5.22 -5.40
CA MET A 1 6.75 -5.51 -4.79
C MET A 1 5.80 -5.96 -5.89
N VAL A 2 4.95 -6.93 -5.59
CA VAL A 2 3.92 -7.47 -6.48
C VAL A 2 2.60 -7.50 -5.70
N ALA A 3 1.49 -7.14 -6.35
CA ALA A 3 0.15 -7.22 -5.78
C ALA A 3 -0.71 -8.21 -6.57
N GLU A 4 -1.57 -8.93 -5.87
CA GLU A 4 -2.66 -9.73 -6.41
C GLU A 4 -3.96 -9.02 -6.08
N VAL A 5 -4.84 -8.87 -7.07
CA VAL A 5 -6.09 -8.13 -6.92
C VAL A 5 -7.27 -8.90 -7.48
N THR A 6 -8.42 -8.76 -6.85
CA THR A 6 -9.72 -9.14 -7.39
C THR A 6 -10.46 -7.88 -7.82
N VAL A 7 -10.98 -7.88 -9.06
CA VAL A 7 -11.76 -6.76 -9.60
C VAL A 7 -13.18 -7.23 -9.87
N VAL A 8 -14.16 -6.57 -9.25
CA VAL A 8 -15.60 -6.87 -9.43
C VAL A 8 -16.31 -5.58 -9.83
N GLY A 9 -16.70 -5.48 -11.10
CA GLY A 9 -17.20 -4.22 -11.64
C GLY A 9 -16.11 -3.14 -11.62
N ASP A 10 -16.37 -2.05 -10.90
CA ASP A 10 -15.40 -0.98 -10.71
C ASP A 10 -14.66 -1.08 -9.36
N ALA A 11 -15.03 -2.05 -8.52
CA ALA A 11 -14.42 -2.25 -7.22
C ALA A 11 -13.14 -3.09 -7.30
N VAL A 12 -12.10 -2.66 -6.61
CA VAL A 12 -10.78 -3.32 -6.54
C VAL A 12 -10.54 -3.79 -5.12
N HIS A 13 -10.23 -5.07 -4.95
CA HIS A 13 -9.77 -5.64 -3.69
C HIS A 13 -8.33 -6.11 -3.83
N VAL A 14 -7.47 -5.72 -2.90
CA VAL A 14 -6.08 -6.19 -2.86
C VAL A 14 -6.02 -7.43 -1.98
N ASP A 15 -5.82 -8.59 -2.59
CA ASP A 15 -5.86 -9.88 -1.88
C ASP A 15 -4.55 -10.20 -1.18
N ARG A 16 -3.42 -9.92 -1.87
CA ARG A 16 -2.10 -10.27 -1.41
C ARG A 16 -1.06 -9.29 -1.93
N VAL A 17 -0.06 -9.01 -1.10
CA VAL A 17 1.12 -8.24 -1.46
C VAL A 17 2.37 -9.03 -1.12
N VAL A 18 3.24 -9.22 -2.10
CA VAL A 18 4.56 -9.85 -1.92
C VAL A 18 5.63 -8.77 -2.06
N ALA A 19 6.46 -8.62 -1.04
CA ALA A 19 7.55 -7.66 -1.01
C ALA A 19 8.90 -8.37 -0.82
N ALA A 20 9.86 -8.09 -1.69
CA ALA A 20 11.25 -8.45 -1.49
C ALA A 20 12.02 -7.18 -1.10
N VAL A 21 12.78 -7.23 0.00
CA VAL A 21 13.47 -6.08 0.55
C VAL A 21 14.94 -6.42 0.87
N ASP A 22 15.84 -5.52 0.49
CA ASP A 22 17.22 -5.48 0.99
C ASP A 22 17.37 -4.20 1.80
N CYS A 23 17.42 -4.31 3.10
CA CYS A 23 17.59 -3.18 4.03
C CYS A 23 19.01 -3.12 4.63
N GLY A 24 19.95 -3.88 4.06
CA GLY A 24 21.26 -4.09 4.64
C GLY A 24 21.20 -4.96 5.91
N PRO A 25 22.24 -4.96 6.75
CA PRO A 25 22.24 -5.70 8.00
C PRO A 25 21.09 -5.26 8.92
N PHE A 26 20.42 -6.21 9.54
CA PHE A 26 19.33 -5.98 10.49
C PHE A 26 19.50 -6.87 11.73
N VAL A 27 18.90 -6.47 12.85
CA VAL A 27 18.98 -7.19 14.11
C VAL A 27 17.85 -8.21 14.28
N ASN A 28 16.62 -7.79 13.92
CA ASN A 28 15.44 -8.61 14.12
C ASN A 28 14.59 -8.65 12.83
N PRO A 29 14.49 -9.83 12.17
CA PRO A 29 13.73 -9.97 10.94
C PRO A 29 12.24 -9.64 11.12
N LEU A 30 11.65 -9.98 12.28
CA LEU A 30 10.25 -9.70 12.56
C LEU A 30 9.95 -8.18 12.52
N HIS A 31 10.90 -7.34 12.97
CA HIS A 31 10.72 -5.89 12.87
C HIS A 31 10.73 -5.40 11.40
N VAL A 32 11.55 -6.02 10.56
CA VAL A 32 11.55 -5.71 9.11
C VAL A 32 10.21 -6.09 8.49
N GLU A 33 9.70 -7.29 8.79
CA GLU A 33 8.39 -7.75 8.31
C GLU A 33 7.27 -6.81 8.74
N ARG A 34 7.23 -6.41 10.02
CA ARG A 34 6.22 -5.48 10.55
C ARG A 34 6.31 -4.08 9.94
N GLN A 35 7.50 -3.61 9.60
CA GLN A 35 7.66 -2.36 8.87
C GLN A 35 7.13 -2.45 7.44
N VAL A 36 7.33 -3.58 6.76
CA VAL A 36 6.75 -3.82 5.43
C VAL A 36 5.22 -3.85 5.51
N GLU A 37 4.65 -4.59 6.45
CA GLU A 37 3.20 -4.63 6.68
C GLU A 37 2.64 -3.22 6.94
N SER A 38 3.28 -2.46 7.83
CA SER A 38 2.90 -1.09 8.14
C SER A 38 2.96 -0.20 6.90
N GLY A 39 4.03 -0.29 6.11
CA GLY A 39 4.17 0.48 4.86
C GLY A 39 3.08 0.17 3.84
N VAL A 40 2.67 -1.10 3.74
CA VAL A 40 1.54 -1.51 2.89
C VAL A 40 0.24 -0.85 3.37
N VAL A 41 -0.04 -0.84 4.69
CA VAL A 41 -1.23 -0.18 5.26
C VAL A 41 -1.25 1.32 4.92
N TRP A 42 -0.12 2.01 5.14
CA TRP A 42 0.01 3.43 4.84
C TRP A 42 -0.21 3.72 3.35
N ALA A 43 0.36 2.90 2.49
CA ALA A 43 0.21 3.05 1.05
C ALA A 43 -1.24 2.78 0.59
N LEU A 44 -1.92 1.76 1.14
CA LEU A 44 -3.35 1.54 0.89
C LEU A 44 -4.19 2.74 1.30
N ALA A 45 -3.91 3.34 2.48
CA ALA A 45 -4.56 4.55 2.93
C ALA A 45 -4.44 5.68 1.90
N THR A 46 -3.23 5.88 1.37
CA THR A 46 -2.95 6.93 0.39
C THR A 46 -3.60 6.66 -0.97
N VAL A 47 -3.59 5.40 -1.42
CA VAL A 47 -4.05 5.02 -2.76
C VAL A 47 -5.58 5.03 -2.85
N PHE A 48 -6.29 4.52 -1.83
CA PHE A 48 -7.71 4.23 -1.93
C PHE A 48 -8.61 5.08 -1.01
N PHE A 49 -8.08 5.65 0.06
CA PHE A 49 -8.89 6.31 1.10
C PHE A 49 -8.56 7.79 1.27
N GLY A 50 -7.28 8.17 1.11
CA GLY A 50 -6.80 9.50 1.46
C GLY A 50 -7.24 10.55 0.44
N GLU A 51 -8.35 11.22 0.69
CA GLU A 51 -8.81 12.36 -0.10
C GLU A 51 -9.04 13.57 0.79
N ILE A 52 -8.41 14.69 0.42
CA ILE A 52 -8.68 16.00 1.01
C ILE A 52 -9.32 16.87 -0.06
N THR A 53 -10.56 17.30 0.21
CA THR A 53 -11.31 18.19 -0.67
C THR A 53 -11.36 19.60 -0.09
N ILE A 54 -11.32 20.60 -0.97
CA ILE A 54 -11.38 22.02 -0.60
C ILE A 54 -12.59 22.67 -1.25
N ALA A 55 -13.44 23.28 -0.44
CA ALA A 55 -14.57 24.08 -0.91
C ALA A 55 -14.64 25.40 -0.17
N GLY A 56 -14.87 26.50 -0.89
CA GLY A 56 -14.91 27.85 -0.30
C GLY A 56 -13.61 28.25 0.43
N GLY A 57 -12.45 27.76 -0.04
CA GLY A 57 -11.15 28.02 0.58
C GLY A 57 -10.89 27.28 1.90
N ARG A 58 -11.69 26.27 2.22
CA ARG A 58 -11.54 25.46 3.45
C ARG A 58 -11.51 23.98 3.13
N VAL A 59 -10.69 23.24 3.90
CA VAL A 59 -10.68 21.78 3.91
C VAL A 59 -12.04 21.29 4.41
N GLN A 60 -12.62 20.30 3.73
CA GLN A 60 -13.92 19.75 4.07
C GLN A 60 -13.82 18.65 5.13
N GLN A 61 -12.75 17.87 5.12
CA GLN A 61 -12.52 16.83 6.12
C GLN A 61 -12.06 17.47 7.42
N SER A 62 -12.87 17.34 8.47
CA SER A 62 -12.64 17.99 9.78
C SER A 62 -12.33 17.00 10.91
N SER A 63 -12.56 15.72 10.67
CA SER A 63 -12.39 14.67 11.67
C SER A 63 -12.11 13.31 11.02
N TYR A 64 -11.79 12.30 11.83
CA TYR A 64 -11.70 10.90 11.35
C TYR A 64 -13.07 10.30 10.95
N GLY A 65 -14.16 11.00 11.18
CA GLY A 65 -15.49 10.58 10.73
C GLY A 65 -15.73 10.87 9.25
N ASP A 66 -15.06 11.89 8.72
CA ASP A 66 -15.17 12.35 7.33
C ASP A 66 -13.88 12.21 6.52
N TYR A 67 -12.83 11.66 7.14
CA TYR A 67 -11.59 11.25 6.49
C TYR A 67 -11.44 9.72 6.57
N ALA A 68 -11.65 9.05 5.44
CA ALA A 68 -11.63 7.60 5.39
C ALA A 68 -10.21 7.04 5.59
N VAL A 69 -10.11 5.96 6.35
CA VAL A 69 -8.87 5.19 6.56
C VAL A 69 -9.15 3.69 6.37
N PRO A 70 -8.16 2.90 5.97
CA PRO A 70 -8.33 1.45 5.83
C PRO A 70 -8.68 0.82 7.18
N ARG A 71 -9.50 -0.20 7.12
CA ARG A 71 -9.91 -1.01 8.27
C ARG A 71 -9.28 -2.40 8.16
N LEU A 72 -9.36 -3.19 9.22
CA LEU A 72 -8.79 -4.54 9.24
C LEU A 72 -9.28 -5.44 8.08
N ARG A 73 -10.53 -5.28 7.66
CA ARG A 73 -11.10 -6.01 6.52
C ARG A 73 -10.50 -5.63 5.16
N ASP A 74 -9.88 -4.45 5.07
CA ASP A 74 -9.31 -3.91 3.83
C ASP A 74 -7.84 -4.33 3.67
N MET A 75 -7.32 -5.07 4.65
CA MET A 75 -5.92 -5.47 4.70
C MET A 75 -5.66 -6.70 3.83
N PRO A 76 -4.70 -6.63 2.88
CA PRO A 76 -4.24 -7.79 2.15
C PRO A 76 -3.41 -8.71 3.04
N ARG A 77 -3.24 -9.95 2.60
CA ARG A 77 -2.16 -10.79 3.11
C ARG A 77 -0.83 -10.22 2.64
N VAL A 78 0.05 -9.87 3.57
CA VAL A 78 1.40 -9.39 3.25
C VAL A 78 2.41 -10.52 3.46
N GLU A 79 3.28 -10.72 2.46
CA GLU A 79 4.36 -11.68 2.48
C GLU A 79 5.68 -10.96 2.23
N THR A 80 6.61 -11.05 3.18
CA THR A 80 7.88 -10.34 3.13
C THR A 80 9.03 -11.33 2.94
N HIS A 81 9.86 -11.08 1.92
CA HIS A 81 11.12 -11.79 1.69
C HIS A 81 12.28 -10.84 1.95
N ILE A 82 13.02 -11.09 3.02
CA ILE A 82 14.23 -10.33 3.35
C ILE A 82 15.38 -10.95 2.54
N LEU A 83 15.97 -10.15 1.66
CA LEU A 83 17.08 -10.57 0.83
C LEU A 83 18.41 -10.50 1.61
N PRO A 84 19.43 -11.27 1.21
CA PRO A 84 20.76 -11.08 1.74
C PRO A 84 21.25 -9.64 1.54
N ALA A 85 21.87 -9.07 2.57
CA ALA A 85 22.36 -7.70 2.53
C ALA A 85 23.43 -7.53 1.43
N THR A 86 23.20 -6.56 0.54
CA THR A 86 24.16 -6.20 -0.53
C THR A 86 25.11 -5.07 -0.10
N VAL A 87 24.82 -4.43 1.04
CA VAL A 87 25.61 -3.33 1.61
C VAL A 87 26.03 -3.63 3.05
N ALA A 88 27.14 -3.07 3.49
CA ALA A 88 27.69 -3.31 4.82
C ALA A 88 26.99 -2.51 5.93
N GLN A 89 26.27 -1.46 5.58
CA GLN A 89 25.57 -0.58 6.53
C GLN A 89 24.05 -0.73 6.38
N PRO A 90 23.27 -0.63 7.47
CA PRO A 90 21.81 -0.58 7.40
C PRO A 90 21.35 0.59 6.53
N SER A 91 20.44 0.33 5.59
CA SER A 91 19.85 1.37 4.72
C SER A 91 18.49 1.87 5.22
N GLY A 92 17.94 1.22 6.26
CA GLY A 92 16.61 1.52 6.79
C GLY A 92 15.49 0.82 6.02
N ILE A 93 14.32 0.73 6.66
CA ILE A 93 13.12 0.08 6.09
C ILE A 93 11.83 0.84 6.46
N GLY A 94 11.93 2.05 7.07
CA GLY A 94 10.78 2.78 7.59
C GLY A 94 9.72 3.06 6.54
N GLU A 95 10.09 3.67 5.44
CA GLU A 95 9.16 4.13 4.39
C GLU A 95 9.33 3.42 3.04
N ALA A 96 10.39 2.64 2.87
CA ALA A 96 10.70 1.97 1.60
C ALA A 96 9.53 1.13 1.03
N PRO A 97 8.64 0.50 1.83
CA PRO A 97 7.50 -0.25 1.32
C PRO A 97 6.35 0.61 0.79
N VAL A 98 6.28 1.91 1.12
CA VAL A 98 5.14 2.78 0.78
C VAL A 98 5.06 3.09 -0.71
N PRO A 99 6.10 3.68 -1.36
CA PRO A 99 6.00 4.11 -2.76
C PRO A 99 5.70 2.97 -3.75
N PRO A 100 6.23 1.75 -3.62
CA PRO A 100 6.06 0.71 -4.63
C PRO A 100 4.68 0.04 -4.63
N LEU A 101 3.83 0.26 -3.62
CA LEU A 101 2.51 -0.39 -3.56
C LEU A 101 1.57 0.14 -4.64
N ALA A 102 1.45 1.46 -4.79
CA ALA A 102 0.54 2.06 -5.77
C ALA A 102 0.80 1.54 -7.19
N PRO A 103 2.03 1.59 -7.73
CA PRO A 103 2.30 1.04 -9.05
C PRO A 103 2.13 -0.49 -9.13
N ALA A 104 2.37 -1.24 -8.06
CA ALA A 104 2.11 -2.69 -8.04
C ALA A 104 0.62 -3.00 -8.18
N VAL A 105 -0.24 -2.31 -7.43
CA VAL A 105 -1.70 -2.46 -7.51
C VAL A 105 -2.21 -2.03 -8.89
N LEU A 106 -1.79 -0.87 -9.40
CA LEU A 106 -2.20 -0.39 -10.71
C LEU A 106 -1.80 -1.35 -11.84
N SER A 107 -0.61 -1.95 -11.74
CA SER A 107 -0.15 -2.95 -12.71
C SER A 107 -0.97 -4.23 -12.62
N ALA A 108 -1.35 -4.67 -11.42
CA ALA A 108 -2.22 -5.83 -11.22
C ALA A 108 -3.63 -5.59 -11.78
N VAL A 109 -4.22 -4.42 -11.53
CA VAL A 109 -5.51 -4.03 -12.10
C VAL A 109 -5.45 -3.98 -13.63
N PHE A 110 -4.39 -3.43 -14.18
CA PHE A 110 -4.19 -3.42 -15.64
C PHE A 110 -4.09 -4.85 -16.21
N ALA A 111 -3.34 -5.73 -15.55
CA ALA A 111 -3.22 -7.13 -15.95
C ALA A 111 -4.57 -7.87 -15.92
N ALA A 112 -5.42 -7.56 -14.93
CA ALA A 112 -6.72 -8.18 -14.77
C ALA A 112 -7.78 -7.64 -15.75
N THR A 113 -7.72 -6.36 -16.13
CA THR A 113 -8.80 -5.67 -16.83
C THR A 113 -8.43 -5.11 -18.21
N GLY A 114 -7.13 -4.99 -18.52
CA GLY A 114 -6.64 -4.27 -19.70
C GLY A 114 -6.81 -2.75 -19.61
N ARG A 115 -7.39 -2.22 -18.52
CA ARG A 115 -7.66 -0.79 -18.33
C ARG A 115 -6.63 -0.13 -17.42
N ARG A 116 -6.10 1.02 -17.82
CA ARG A 116 -5.35 1.90 -16.92
C ARG A 116 -6.35 2.76 -16.16
N LEU A 117 -6.59 2.42 -14.91
CA LEU A 117 -7.49 3.19 -14.06
C LEU A 117 -6.67 4.23 -13.29
N PRO A 118 -7.12 5.50 -13.21
CA PRO A 118 -6.73 6.34 -12.12
C PRO A 118 -7.36 5.73 -10.86
N VAL A 119 -6.55 5.32 -9.90
CA VAL A 119 -7.06 4.90 -8.59
C VAL A 119 -7.63 6.14 -7.91
N ARG A 120 -8.89 6.09 -7.51
CA ARG A 120 -9.57 7.16 -6.79
C ARG A 120 -9.92 6.66 -5.40
N PRO A 121 -9.95 7.54 -4.40
CA PRO A 121 -10.56 7.22 -3.12
C PRO A 121 -11.98 6.66 -3.33
N GLY A 122 -12.27 5.51 -2.72
CA GLY A 122 -13.55 4.83 -2.89
C GLY A 122 -13.60 3.70 -3.93
N ASP A 123 -12.53 3.46 -4.68
CA ASP A 123 -12.44 2.34 -5.63
C ASP A 123 -12.22 0.96 -4.92
N LEU A 124 -12.04 0.96 -3.59
CA LEU A 124 -12.05 -0.27 -2.79
C LEU A 124 -13.48 -0.65 -2.39
N ALA A 125 -13.81 -1.90 -2.61
CA ALA A 125 -15.08 -2.51 -2.21
C ALA A 125 -15.04 -3.02 -0.77
#